data_e378d9637214291c8e3e901be5ab5eb4
#
_entry.id   e378d9637214291c8e3e901be5ab5eb4
#
_cell.length_a   1.000
_cell.length_b   1.000
_cell.length_c   1.000
_cell.angle_alpha   90.00
_cell.angle_beta   90.00
_cell.angle_gamma   90.00
#
_symmetry.space_group_name_H-M   'P 1'
#
loop_
_entity.id
_entity.type
_entity.pdbx_description
1 polymer ?
#
loop_
_entity_poly.entity_id
_entity_poly.type
_entity_poly.pdbx_seq_one_letter_code
_entity_poly.pdbx_strand_id
1 'polypeptide(L)'
;LVVSDLLYEKFEPLLADAKFLDKIVIAGQGASEIAKRDGHLVLDDLIAAASNKLDTAPTVADDAGFWLYSSGSTGAPKGAVHLQSDLVNSAVLYGEGVLGIREDDIVFSAAKLFFAYGLGNGMSFPLHVGATAVLMSGRPTPETVMAQLKQHNPTIYYGVPTLYGAMLADDNCKPENGSNAMRACVSAGEALPEDIARRWKERFEVDILDGLGSTEMLHIFLSNAPDDLRYGTSGKAVPGYDLKLVGEDDLPVAQGEIGELIVRGPTTATVYFNNRAKSTATFQGAWTRTGDKYTQDEDGYFVYSGRSDDMLKVGGIWVSPFEVESALLAHEAVLEVAVVGKADGKDLIKPQAHIVLKEGKGSDELAEELKAFVKDRLALYKYPRWIEFVEDLPKTATGKIQRYKLRA
;
A
#
# COMPACT_ATOMS: atom_id res chain seq x y z
N LEU A 1 14.31 7.35 -22.09
CA LEU A 1 14.33 7.33 -20.62
C LEU A 1 14.24 8.77 -20.09
N VAL A 2 13.34 9.02 -19.16
CA VAL A 2 13.35 10.24 -18.35
C VAL A 2 13.74 9.83 -16.93
N VAL A 3 14.78 10.41 -16.37
CA VAL A 3 15.32 10.03 -15.05
C VAL A 3 15.75 11.27 -14.26
N SER A 4 15.53 11.24 -12.93
CA SER A 4 16.07 12.29 -12.04
C SER A 4 17.59 12.19 -11.95
N ASP A 5 18.26 13.35 -11.84
CA ASP A 5 19.67 13.46 -11.52
C ASP A 5 20.09 12.64 -10.31
N LEU A 6 19.26 12.62 -9.25
CA LEU A 6 19.50 11.86 -8.02
C LEU A 6 19.49 10.33 -8.21
N LEU A 7 18.90 9.84 -9.30
CA LEU A 7 18.80 8.42 -9.60
C LEU A 7 19.69 8.01 -10.76
N TYR A 8 20.27 8.95 -11.49
CA TYR A 8 20.98 8.69 -12.74
C TYR A 8 22.15 7.69 -12.58
N GLU A 9 22.93 7.81 -11.52
CA GLU A 9 24.05 6.89 -11.24
C GLU A 9 23.65 5.41 -11.17
N LYS A 10 22.38 5.11 -10.83
CA LYS A 10 21.86 3.74 -10.81
C LYS A 10 21.57 3.20 -12.20
N PHE A 11 21.29 4.08 -13.16
CA PHE A 11 20.96 3.72 -14.53
C PHE A 11 22.17 3.76 -15.45
N GLU A 12 23.13 4.65 -15.18
CA GLU A 12 24.33 4.85 -16.01
C GLU A 12 25.03 3.53 -16.40
N PRO A 13 25.30 2.58 -15.47
CA PRO A 13 25.93 1.31 -15.82
C PRO A 13 25.10 0.42 -16.75
N LEU A 14 23.78 0.61 -16.80
CA LEU A 14 22.85 -0.19 -17.59
C LEU A 14 22.65 0.35 -18.99
N LEU A 15 23.05 1.59 -19.26
CA LEU A 15 22.80 2.27 -20.54
C LEU A 15 23.53 1.62 -21.71
N ALA A 16 24.70 1.04 -21.49
CA ALA A 16 25.47 0.36 -22.53
C ALA A 16 24.72 -0.86 -23.10
N ASP A 17 23.88 -1.51 -22.31
CA ASP A 17 23.10 -2.69 -22.72
C ASP A 17 21.69 -2.33 -23.22
N ALA A 18 21.30 -1.07 -23.12
CA ALA A 18 19.95 -0.58 -23.48
C ALA A 18 19.82 -0.31 -24.99
N LYS A 19 19.86 -1.37 -25.81
CA LYS A 19 19.92 -1.33 -27.30
C LYS A 19 18.79 -0.56 -27.98
N PHE A 20 17.64 -0.37 -27.32
CA PHE A 20 16.46 0.29 -27.88
C PHE A 20 16.22 1.67 -27.27
N LEU A 21 17.18 2.19 -26.50
CA LEU A 21 17.06 3.47 -25.84
C LEU A 21 17.76 4.56 -26.67
N ASP A 22 16.97 5.37 -27.38
CA ASP A 22 17.47 6.42 -28.27
C ASP A 22 17.83 7.71 -27.53
N LYS A 23 17.05 8.08 -26.51
CA LYS A 23 17.19 9.37 -25.84
C LYS A 23 17.11 9.20 -24.33
N ILE A 24 17.96 9.96 -23.65
CA ILE A 24 17.97 10.07 -22.20
C ILE A 24 17.74 11.53 -21.85
N VAL A 25 16.76 11.77 -20.99
CA VAL A 25 16.36 13.09 -20.52
C VAL A 25 16.59 13.13 -19.01
N ILE A 26 17.42 14.06 -18.55
CA ILE A 26 17.72 14.23 -17.13
C ILE A 26 16.84 15.34 -16.57
N ALA A 27 16.19 15.06 -15.42
CA ALA A 27 15.40 16.02 -14.66
C ALA A 27 16.07 16.32 -13.33
N GLY A 28 15.92 17.55 -12.83
CA GLY A 28 16.43 17.97 -11.52
C GLY A 28 17.51 19.05 -11.60
N GLN A 29 17.95 19.55 -10.44
CA GLN A 29 18.87 20.68 -10.36
C GLN A 29 20.28 20.37 -10.90
N GLY A 30 20.74 19.12 -10.77
CA GLY A 30 22.01 18.63 -11.32
C GLY A 30 21.95 18.19 -12.77
N ALA A 31 20.79 18.27 -13.43
CA ALA A 31 20.56 17.75 -14.77
C ALA A 31 21.51 18.31 -15.83
N SER A 32 21.81 19.61 -15.79
CA SER A 32 22.68 20.28 -16.77
C SER A 32 24.13 19.78 -16.73
N GLU A 33 24.67 19.42 -15.58
CA GLU A 33 26.03 18.89 -15.44
C GLU A 33 26.13 17.49 -16.01
N ILE A 34 25.18 16.62 -15.63
CA ILE A 34 25.08 15.23 -16.14
C ILE A 34 24.89 15.24 -17.65
N ALA A 35 23.95 16.04 -18.16
CA ALA A 35 23.65 16.12 -19.58
C ALA A 35 24.84 16.56 -20.41
N LYS A 36 25.63 17.54 -19.92
CA LYS A 36 26.87 18.01 -20.60
C LYS A 36 27.95 16.92 -20.62
N ARG A 37 28.11 16.18 -19.52
CA ARG A 37 29.10 15.10 -19.41
C ARG A 37 28.82 13.98 -20.39
N ASP A 38 27.57 13.55 -20.49
CA ASP A 38 27.18 12.30 -21.15
C ASP A 38 26.39 12.51 -22.45
N GLY A 39 26.20 13.77 -22.91
CA GLY A 39 25.50 14.06 -24.16
C GLY A 39 23.98 13.82 -24.10
N HIS A 40 23.39 13.95 -22.91
CA HIS A 40 21.97 13.76 -22.70
C HIS A 40 21.16 15.05 -22.81
N LEU A 41 19.84 14.96 -22.78
CA LEU A 41 18.93 16.10 -22.82
C LEU A 41 18.54 16.53 -21.41
N VAL A 42 18.28 17.82 -21.24
CA VAL A 42 17.76 18.39 -19.99
C VAL A 42 16.25 18.59 -20.13
N LEU A 43 15.48 18.10 -19.17
CA LEU A 43 14.01 18.18 -19.20
C LEU A 43 13.52 19.64 -19.26
N ASP A 44 14.09 20.51 -18.42
CA ASP A 44 13.68 21.92 -18.35
C ASP A 44 13.93 22.66 -19.68
N ASP A 45 15.05 22.36 -20.35
CA ASP A 45 15.35 22.93 -21.67
C ASP A 45 14.34 22.46 -22.74
N LEU A 46 13.95 21.17 -22.68
CA LEU A 46 12.94 20.64 -23.58
C LEU A 46 11.56 21.29 -23.35
N ILE A 47 11.17 21.48 -22.07
CA ILE A 47 9.92 22.13 -21.71
C ILE A 47 9.93 23.59 -22.16
N ALA A 48 11.02 24.31 -21.91
CA ALA A 48 11.15 25.72 -22.32
C ALA A 48 11.08 25.93 -23.85
N ALA A 49 11.57 24.95 -24.63
CA ALA A 49 11.53 24.98 -26.10
C ALA A 49 10.24 24.43 -26.69
N ALA A 50 9.40 23.74 -25.90
CA ALA A 50 8.19 23.11 -26.39
C ALA A 50 7.05 24.11 -26.62
N SER A 51 6.14 23.77 -27.56
CA SER A 51 4.88 24.47 -27.71
C SER A 51 3.97 24.27 -26.50
N ASN A 52 3.25 25.30 -26.10
CA ASN A 52 2.18 25.18 -25.11
C ASN A 52 0.83 24.70 -25.72
N LYS A 53 0.84 24.38 -27.02
CA LYS A 53 -0.30 23.78 -27.74
C LYS A 53 0.06 22.35 -28.10
N LEU A 54 -0.78 21.43 -27.65
CA LEU A 54 -0.66 20.00 -27.93
C LEU A 54 -2.04 19.47 -28.29
N ASP A 55 -2.15 18.88 -29.46
CA ASP A 55 -3.34 18.15 -29.85
C ASP A 55 -3.38 16.81 -29.09
N THR A 56 -4.56 16.47 -28.58
CA THR A 56 -4.74 15.17 -27.90
C THR A 56 -4.51 14.03 -28.90
N ALA A 57 -3.73 13.03 -28.52
CA ALA A 57 -3.55 11.84 -29.32
C ALA A 57 -4.89 11.12 -29.56
N PRO A 58 -5.15 10.57 -30.76
CA PRO A 58 -6.40 9.91 -31.09
C PRO A 58 -6.46 8.50 -30.46
N THR A 59 -6.44 8.44 -29.14
CA THR A 59 -6.58 7.20 -28.38
C THR A 59 -8.04 6.91 -28.04
N VAL A 60 -8.36 5.63 -27.84
CA VAL A 60 -9.67 5.17 -27.38
C VAL A 60 -9.56 4.55 -25.97
N ALA A 61 -10.72 4.36 -25.35
CA ALA A 61 -10.81 3.86 -23.97
C ALA A 61 -10.04 2.55 -23.72
N ASP A 62 -10.05 1.67 -24.74
CA ASP A 62 -9.45 0.33 -24.67
C ASP A 62 -7.97 0.27 -25.12
N ASP A 63 -7.38 1.40 -25.50
CA ASP A 63 -5.95 1.45 -25.80
C ASP A 63 -5.13 1.26 -24.51
N ALA A 64 -3.98 0.55 -24.61
CA ALA A 64 -3.02 0.47 -23.52
C ALA A 64 -2.50 1.89 -23.19
N GLY A 65 -2.79 2.34 -21.98
CA GLY A 65 -2.45 3.69 -21.52
C GLY A 65 -1.08 3.78 -20.88
N PHE A 66 -0.80 2.88 -19.94
CA PHE A 66 0.43 2.90 -19.15
C PHE A 66 0.72 1.54 -18.48
N TRP A 67 1.96 1.42 -17.98
CA TRP A 67 2.40 0.27 -17.19
C TRP A 67 2.74 0.70 -15.78
N LEU A 68 2.23 -0.03 -14.78
CA LEU A 68 2.68 0.12 -13.39
C LEU A 68 3.49 -1.11 -12.98
N TYR A 69 4.73 -0.86 -12.56
CA TYR A 69 5.61 -1.92 -12.08
C TYR A 69 5.46 -2.13 -10.57
N SER A 70 5.30 -3.38 -10.17
CA SER A 70 5.31 -3.80 -8.77
C SER A 70 6.37 -4.87 -8.54
N SER A 71 6.93 -4.92 -7.32
CA SER A 71 7.79 -6.02 -6.91
C SER A 71 6.94 -7.27 -6.67
N GLY A 72 7.25 -8.36 -7.36
CA GLY A 72 6.63 -9.65 -7.07
C GLY A 72 7.17 -10.29 -5.79
N SER A 73 6.44 -11.20 -5.17
CA SER A 73 6.92 -12.06 -4.06
C SER A 73 8.17 -12.89 -4.46
N THR A 74 8.38 -13.10 -5.74
CA THR A 74 9.56 -13.77 -6.33
C THR A 74 10.74 -12.84 -6.61
N GLY A 75 10.63 -11.54 -6.29
CA GLY A 75 11.69 -10.54 -6.42
C GLY A 75 11.77 -9.84 -7.78
N ALA A 76 11.37 -10.47 -8.90
CA ALA A 76 11.39 -9.83 -10.21
C ALA A 76 10.23 -8.84 -10.39
N PRO A 77 10.47 -7.59 -10.86
CA PRO A 77 9.40 -6.63 -11.13
C PRO A 77 8.46 -7.14 -12.23
N LYS A 78 7.15 -6.85 -12.06
CA LYS A 78 6.11 -7.15 -13.03
C LYS A 78 5.35 -5.88 -13.38
N GLY A 79 5.18 -5.60 -14.68
CA GLY A 79 4.48 -4.41 -15.18
C GLY A 79 3.04 -4.74 -15.53
N ALA A 80 2.08 -4.27 -14.74
CA ALA A 80 0.66 -4.38 -15.04
C ALA A 80 0.29 -3.37 -16.13
N VAL A 81 -0.35 -3.83 -17.20
CA VAL A 81 -0.76 -3.01 -18.36
C VAL A 81 -2.19 -2.53 -18.15
N HIS A 82 -2.34 -1.23 -17.99
CA HIS A 82 -3.62 -0.56 -17.82
C HIS A 82 -4.11 0.13 -19.08
N LEU A 83 -5.43 0.23 -19.21
CA LEU A 83 -6.11 0.91 -20.31
C LEU A 83 -6.27 2.41 -20.03
N GLN A 84 -6.54 3.19 -21.07
CA GLN A 84 -6.82 4.64 -20.95
C GLN A 84 -8.01 4.91 -20.03
N SER A 85 -9.05 4.06 -20.08
CA SER A 85 -10.26 4.17 -19.26
C SER A 85 -10.03 3.95 -17.76
N ASP A 86 -8.97 3.23 -17.37
CA ASP A 86 -8.80 2.79 -15.98
C ASP A 86 -8.60 3.96 -15.01
N LEU A 87 -7.90 5.01 -15.44
CA LEU A 87 -7.70 6.22 -14.62
C LEU A 87 -9.02 6.89 -14.28
N VAL A 88 -9.89 7.06 -15.29
CA VAL A 88 -11.20 7.68 -15.11
C VAL A 88 -12.11 6.79 -14.27
N ASN A 89 -12.17 5.49 -14.58
CA ASN A 89 -13.00 4.55 -13.83
C ASN A 89 -12.61 4.50 -12.33
N SER A 90 -11.31 4.49 -12.01
CA SER A 90 -10.88 4.50 -10.60
C SER A 90 -11.23 5.82 -9.89
N ALA A 91 -11.15 6.96 -10.59
CA ALA A 91 -11.52 8.26 -10.05
C ALA A 91 -13.03 8.36 -9.78
N VAL A 92 -13.86 7.92 -10.73
CA VAL A 92 -15.33 7.93 -10.60
C VAL A 92 -15.80 6.98 -9.50
N LEU A 93 -15.33 5.71 -9.52
CA LEU A 93 -15.89 4.69 -8.64
C LEU A 93 -15.41 4.85 -7.19
N TYR A 94 -14.12 5.08 -6.98
CA TYR A 94 -13.58 5.22 -5.63
C TYR A 94 -13.43 6.69 -5.20
N GLY A 95 -12.73 7.51 -6.00
CA GLY A 95 -12.44 8.89 -5.64
C GLY A 95 -13.70 9.71 -5.39
N GLU A 96 -14.62 9.73 -6.35
CA GLU A 96 -15.90 10.45 -6.25
C GLU A 96 -16.97 9.62 -5.53
N GLY A 97 -17.14 8.35 -5.93
CA GLY A 97 -18.27 7.53 -5.49
C GLY A 97 -18.19 7.04 -4.04
N VAL A 98 -17.01 6.83 -3.47
CA VAL A 98 -16.82 6.35 -2.08
C VAL A 98 -16.22 7.44 -1.20
N LEU A 99 -15.07 7.99 -1.59
CA LEU A 99 -14.36 9.01 -0.81
C LEU A 99 -15.06 10.37 -0.87
N GLY A 100 -15.84 10.63 -1.93
CA GLY A 100 -16.56 11.90 -2.13
C GLY A 100 -15.60 13.07 -2.29
N ILE A 101 -14.54 12.91 -3.13
CA ILE A 101 -13.63 14.01 -3.47
C ILE A 101 -14.37 15.08 -4.29
N ARG A 102 -14.07 16.36 -4.05
CA ARG A 102 -14.74 17.50 -4.67
C ARG A 102 -13.73 18.52 -5.17
N GLU A 103 -14.20 19.44 -6.02
CA GLU A 103 -13.38 20.53 -6.60
C GLU A 103 -12.68 21.40 -5.54
N ASP A 104 -13.35 21.64 -4.39
CA ASP A 104 -12.82 22.46 -3.31
C ASP A 104 -11.86 21.72 -2.36
N ASP A 105 -11.60 20.43 -2.59
CA ASP A 105 -10.66 19.67 -1.79
C ASP A 105 -9.19 20.01 -2.12
N ILE A 106 -8.37 19.94 -1.09
CA ILE A 106 -6.92 19.91 -1.19
C ILE A 106 -6.47 18.52 -0.74
N VAL A 107 -5.90 17.74 -1.63
CA VAL A 107 -5.44 16.39 -1.31
C VAL A 107 -3.94 16.35 -1.08
N PHE A 108 -3.49 15.60 -0.09
CA PHE A 108 -2.08 15.34 0.15
C PHE A 108 -1.82 13.84 0.26
N SER A 109 -0.93 13.31 -0.58
CA SER A 109 -0.53 11.90 -0.57
C SER A 109 0.93 11.74 -0.19
N ALA A 110 1.20 10.95 0.85
CA ALA A 110 2.56 10.53 1.19
C ALA A 110 3.12 9.54 0.16
N ALA A 111 2.25 8.77 -0.53
CA ALA A 111 2.63 7.86 -1.59
C ALA A 111 2.98 8.62 -2.88
N LYS A 112 4.03 8.16 -3.58
CA LYS A 112 4.52 8.79 -4.81
C LYS A 112 3.69 8.38 -6.02
N LEU A 113 3.67 9.24 -7.07
CA LEU A 113 2.89 9.04 -8.30
C LEU A 113 3.26 7.76 -9.08
N PHE A 114 4.45 7.20 -8.90
CA PHE A 114 4.83 5.96 -9.56
C PHE A 114 4.25 4.70 -8.92
N PHE A 115 3.55 4.82 -7.80
CA PHE A 115 2.73 3.76 -7.21
C PHE A 115 1.27 3.95 -7.58
N ALA A 116 0.55 2.86 -7.81
CA ALA A 116 -0.88 2.88 -8.11
C ALA A 116 -1.68 3.73 -7.11
N TYR A 117 -1.43 3.54 -5.80
CA TYR A 117 -2.05 4.31 -4.73
C TYR A 117 -1.76 5.82 -4.84
N GLY A 118 -0.50 6.20 -5.04
CA GLY A 118 -0.12 7.61 -5.19
C GLY A 118 -0.60 8.23 -6.51
N LEU A 119 -0.68 7.44 -7.59
CA LEU A 119 -1.16 7.88 -8.88
C LEU A 119 -2.63 8.33 -8.83
N GLY A 120 -3.48 7.51 -8.17
CA GLY A 120 -4.88 7.89 -7.92
C GLY A 120 -4.97 9.13 -7.03
N ASN A 121 -4.39 9.06 -5.84
CA ASN A 121 -4.50 10.07 -4.80
C ASN A 121 -3.97 11.45 -5.22
N GLY A 122 -2.84 11.49 -5.92
CA GLY A 122 -2.13 12.73 -6.25
C GLY A 122 -2.31 13.20 -7.70
N MET A 123 -2.96 12.42 -8.55
CA MET A 123 -3.14 12.79 -9.96
C MET A 123 -4.56 12.52 -10.45
N SER A 124 -4.98 11.26 -10.65
CA SER A 124 -6.22 10.99 -11.36
C SER A 124 -7.46 11.47 -10.61
N PHE A 125 -7.54 11.31 -9.30
CA PHE A 125 -8.70 11.75 -8.51
C PHE A 125 -8.83 13.27 -8.45
N PRO A 126 -7.80 14.02 -8.02
CA PRO A 126 -7.90 15.48 -7.98
C PRO A 126 -8.09 16.10 -9.36
N LEU A 127 -7.43 15.59 -10.41
CA LEU A 127 -7.63 16.11 -11.78
C LEU A 127 -9.02 15.82 -12.30
N HIS A 128 -9.65 14.69 -11.93
CA HIS A 128 -10.99 14.34 -12.36
C HIS A 128 -12.05 15.36 -11.90
N VAL A 129 -11.94 15.85 -10.67
CA VAL A 129 -12.91 16.78 -10.08
C VAL A 129 -12.45 18.24 -10.07
N GLY A 130 -11.22 18.53 -10.52
CA GLY A 130 -10.65 19.89 -10.48
C GLY A 130 -10.08 20.29 -9.11
N ALA A 131 -9.84 19.33 -8.22
CA ALA A 131 -9.26 19.57 -6.88
C ALA A 131 -7.76 19.89 -6.92
N THR A 132 -7.23 20.42 -5.81
CA THR A 132 -5.81 20.71 -5.67
C THR A 132 -5.04 19.51 -5.11
N ALA A 133 -3.91 19.14 -5.74
CA ALA A 133 -3.01 18.11 -5.26
C ALA A 133 -1.72 18.70 -4.68
N VAL A 134 -1.35 18.27 -3.47
CA VAL A 134 -0.05 18.55 -2.84
C VAL A 134 0.85 17.35 -3.06
N LEU A 135 1.99 17.57 -3.72
CA LEU A 135 3.00 16.55 -3.99
C LEU A 135 4.25 16.81 -3.15
N MET A 136 4.80 15.75 -2.59
CA MET A 136 6.01 15.80 -1.78
C MET A 136 7.14 15.01 -2.44
N SER A 137 8.31 15.62 -2.68
CA SER A 137 9.45 14.97 -3.33
C SER A 137 10.24 14.07 -2.39
N GLY A 138 10.45 14.47 -1.15
CA GLY A 138 11.26 13.77 -0.15
C GLY A 138 10.63 12.49 0.39
N ARG A 139 11.40 11.75 1.22
CA ARG A 139 10.85 10.60 1.96
C ARG A 139 9.82 11.09 2.99
N PRO A 140 8.65 10.46 3.10
CA PRO A 140 7.69 10.80 4.14
C PRO A 140 8.21 10.33 5.51
N THR A 141 8.29 11.29 6.44
CA THR A 141 8.55 11.09 7.87
C THR A 141 7.48 11.83 8.65
N PRO A 142 7.23 11.51 9.94
CA PRO A 142 6.29 12.27 10.76
C PRO A 142 6.47 13.77 10.67
N GLU A 143 7.70 14.25 10.82
CA GLU A 143 8.06 15.67 10.73
C GLU A 143 7.72 16.28 9.37
N THR A 144 8.17 15.65 8.26
CA THR A 144 7.95 16.18 6.92
C THR A 144 6.48 16.16 6.51
N VAL A 145 5.72 15.14 6.94
CA VAL A 145 4.29 15.05 6.71
C VAL A 145 3.55 16.14 7.48
N MET A 146 3.84 16.33 8.79
CA MET A 146 3.22 17.39 9.59
C MET A 146 3.52 18.78 9.03
N ALA A 147 4.72 19.01 8.50
CA ALA A 147 5.06 20.27 7.83
C ALA A 147 4.17 20.52 6.60
N GLN A 148 3.91 19.49 5.77
CA GLN A 148 2.99 19.59 4.62
C GLN A 148 1.55 19.82 5.07
N LEU A 149 1.08 19.08 6.08
CA LEU A 149 -0.27 19.25 6.64
C LEU A 149 -0.48 20.67 7.14
N LYS A 150 0.49 21.24 7.83
CA LYS A 150 0.42 22.63 8.33
C LYS A 150 0.50 23.68 7.22
N GLN A 151 1.39 23.47 6.26
CA GLN A 151 1.66 24.46 5.19
C GLN A 151 0.51 24.57 4.21
N HIS A 152 -0.07 23.42 3.80
CA HIS A 152 -1.05 23.35 2.73
C HIS A 152 -2.47 23.14 3.20
N ASN A 153 -2.68 22.85 4.47
CA ASN A 153 -3.98 22.66 5.11
C ASN A 153 -4.93 21.71 4.32
N PRO A 154 -4.45 20.50 3.94
CA PRO A 154 -5.23 19.60 3.11
C PRO A 154 -6.50 19.11 3.81
N THR A 155 -7.54 18.86 2.99
CA THR A 155 -8.82 18.31 3.44
C THR A 155 -8.83 16.78 3.45
N ILE A 156 -8.00 16.15 2.61
CA ILE A 156 -7.85 14.69 2.54
C ILE A 156 -6.37 14.34 2.63
N TYR A 157 -6.04 13.42 3.56
CA TYR A 157 -4.68 12.90 3.72
C TYR A 157 -4.63 11.40 3.42
N TYR A 158 -3.72 11.00 2.53
CA TYR A 158 -3.46 9.61 2.19
C TYR A 158 -2.13 9.15 2.77
N GLY A 159 -2.20 8.25 3.74
CA GLY A 159 -1.05 7.64 4.39
C GLY A 159 -1.00 6.13 4.19
N VAL A 160 -0.11 5.50 4.94
CA VAL A 160 0.02 4.04 5.06
C VAL A 160 0.09 3.67 6.55
N PRO A 161 -0.28 2.45 6.97
CA PRO A 161 -0.35 2.07 8.39
C PRO A 161 0.92 2.36 9.18
N THR A 162 2.09 2.04 8.62
CA THR A 162 3.39 2.28 9.25
C THR A 162 3.67 3.76 9.49
N LEU A 163 3.24 4.64 8.59
CA LEU A 163 3.40 6.09 8.74
C LEU A 163 2.43 6.65 9.78
N TYR A 164 1.17 6.21 9.79
CA TYR A 164 0.22 6.56 10.84
C TYR A 164 0.71 6.14 12.22
N GLY A 165 1.24 4.91 12.34
CA GLY A 165 1.85 4.42 13.57
C GLY A 165 3.05 5.27 14.04
N ALA A 166 3.94 5.63 13.13
CA ALA A 166 5.09 6.50 13.41
C ALA A 166 4.65 7.92 13.85
N MET A 167 3.63 8.49 13.20
CA MET A 167 3.07 9.79 13.58
C MET A 167 2.41 9.74 14.97
N LEU A 168 1.76 8.64 15.32
CA LEU A 168 1.17 8.44 16.65
C LEU A 168 2.24 8.26 17.75
N ALA A 169 3.42 7.77 17.40
CA ALA A 169 4.55 7.62 18.32
C ALA A 169 5.34 8.93 18.53
N ASP A 170 5.15 9.93 17.66
CA ASP A 170 5.82 11.23 17.76
C ASP A 170 4.92 12.25 18.50
N ASP A 171 5.40 12.75 19.65
CA ASP A 171 4.68 13.73 20.46
C ASP A 171 4.50 15.10 19.79
N ASN A 172 5.27 15.40 18.74
CA ASN A 172 5.12 16.62 17.94
C ASN A 172 4.00 16.54 16.91
N CYS A 173 3.51 15.32 16.61
CA CYS A 173 2.38 15.09 15.72
C CYS A 173 1.05 15.32 16.46
N LYS A 174 0.67 16.59 16.57
CA LYS A 174 -0.55 17.05 17.25
C LYS A 174 -1.47 17.77 16.28
N PRO A 175 -2.80 17.81 16.51
CA PRO A 175 -3.76 18.51 15.66
C PRO A 175 -3.40 19.97 15.37
N GLU A 176 -2.99 20.72 16.38
CA GLU A 176 -2.60 22.13 16.26
C GLU A 176 -1.36 22.38 15.38
N ASN A 177 -0.57 21.35 15.13
CA ASN A 177 0.59 21.38 14.24
C ASN A 177 0.30 20.87 12.82
N GLY A 178 -0.93 20.37 12.57
CA GLY A 178 -1.34 19.78 11.31
C GLY A 178 -2.33 20.64 10.52
N SER A 179 -3.19 19.97 9.74
CA SER A 179 -4.30 20.57 9.03
C SER A 179 -5.52 20.69 9.93
N ASN A 180 -6.17 21.86 9.93
CA ASN A 180 -7.43 22.10 10.60
C ASN A 180 -8.65 21.93 9.66
N ALA A 181 -8.41 21.67 8.38
CA ALA A 181 -9.46 21.44 7.37
C ALA A 181 -9.65 19.95 7.06
N MET A 182 -8.86 19.06 7.69
CA MET A 182 -8.85 17.64 7.38
C MET A 182 -10.20 16.98 7.71
N ARG A 183 -10.88 16.46 6.67
CA ARG A 183 -12.19 15.80 6.78
C ARG A 183 -12.12 14.28 6.61
N ALA A 184 -11.07 13.78 6.00
CA ALA A 184 -10.85 12.34 5.79
C ALA A 184 -9.36 12.00 5.76
N CYS A 185 -9.04 10.83 6.30
CA CYS A 185 -7.77 10.17 6.10
C CYS A 185 -8.02 8.82 5.41
N VAL A 186 -7.09 8.39 4.56
CA VAL A 186 -7.17 7.10 3.86
C VAL A 186 -5.90 6.30 4.15
N SER A 187 -6.07 5.02 4.41
CA SER A 187 -4.98 4.06 4.55
C SER A 187 -5.13 2.95 3.54
N ALA A 188 -4.04 2.58 2.89
CA ALA A 188 -3.98 1.40 2.01
C ALA A 188 -2.55 0.89 1.90
N GLY A 189 -2.40 -0.25 1.21
CA GLY A 189 -1.11 -0.87 0.94
C GLY A 189 -0.76 -1.99 1.89
N GLU A 190 -1.17 -1.89 3.14
CA GLU A 190 -1.17 -2.92 4.18
C GLU A 190 -2.49 -2.78 4.94
N ALA A 191 -2.94 -3.82 5.63
CA ALA A 191 -4.13 -3.72 6.46
C ALA A 191 -3.86 -2.80 7.66
N LEU A 192 -4.82 -1.93 7.97
CA LEU A 192 -4.71 -0.99 9.07
C LEU A 192 -5.06 -1.67 10.41
N PRO A 193 -4.14 -1.74 11.37
CA PRO A 193 -4.47 -2.22 12.70
C PRO A 193 -5.52 -1.34 13.38
N GLU A 194 -6.53 -1.98 13.99
CA GLU A 194 -7.63 -1.28 14.65
C GLU A 194 -7.16 -0.29 15.72
N ASP A 195 -6.13 -0.64 16.50
CA ASP A 195 -5.54 0.23 17.53
C ASP A 195 -5.02 1.54 16.92
N ILE A 196 -4.34 1.48 15.79
CA ILE A 196 -3.84 2.67 15.08
C ILE A 196 -5.01 3.56 14.65
N ALA A 197 -6.07 2.99 14.08
CA ALA A 197 -7.23 3.74 13.62
C ALA A 197 -7.94 4.45 14.80
N ARG A 198 -8.16 3.74 15.91
CA ARG A 198 -8.80 4.29 17.12
C ARG A 198 -7.98 5.41 17.75
N ARG A 199 -6.68 5.20 17.95
CA ARG A 199 -5.77 6.21 18.52
C ARG A 199 -5.63 7.44 17.61
N TRP A 200 -5.66 7.24 16.29
CA TRP A 200 -5.68 8.35 15.34
C TRP A 200 -6.96 9.18 15.49
N LYS A 201 -8.12 8.52 15.54
CA LYS A 201 -9.42 9.18 15.77
C LYS A 201 -9.45 9.94 17.09
N GLU A 202 -8.93 9.35 18.16
CA GLU A 202 -8.84 10.01 19.48
C GLU A 202 -7.95 11.25 19.44
N ARG A 203 -6.82 11.22 18.70
CA ARG A 203 -5.87 12.32 18.64
C ARG A 203 -6.28 13.43 17.66
N PHE A 204 -6.73 13.07 16.46
CA PHE A 204 -6.96 14.00 15.36
C PHE A 204 -8.44 14.26 15.07
N GLU A 205 -9.35 13.58 15.72
CA GLU A 205 -10.80 13.66 15.55
C GLU A 205 -11.32 13.29 14.14
N VAL A 206 -10.44 12.78 13.27
CA VAL A 206 -10.72 12.36 11.88
C VAL A 206 -10.54 10.85 11.75
N ASP A 207 -11.46 10.19 11.06
CA ASP A 207 -11.37 8.75 10.80
C ASP A 207 -10.38 8.43 9.70
N ILE A 208 -9.72 7.24 9.81
CA ILE A 208 -8.95 6.65 8.73
C ILE A 208 -9.83 5.61 8.03
N LEU A 209 -10.09 5.81 6.75
CA LEU A 209 -10.76 4.86 5.88
C LEU A 209 -9.73 3.85 5.39
N ASP A 210 -9.76 2.63 5.94
CA ASP A 210 -8.91 1.55 5.44
C ASP A 210 -9.49 0.98 4.16
N GLY A 211 -8.62 0.70 3.18
CA GLY A 211 -9.01 0.11 1.92
C GLY A 211 -7.95 -0.80 1.32
N LEU A 212 -8.42 -1.83 0.62
CA LEU A 212 -7.59 -2.72 -0.17
C LEU A 212 -7.61 -2.29 -1.63
N GLY A 213 -6.42 -2.09 -2.16
CA GLY A 213 -6.16 -1.91 -3.58
C GLY A 213 -4.97 -2.72 -4.03
N SER A 214 -4.80 -2.84 -5.32
CA SER A 214 -3.62 -3.46 -5.90
C SER A 214 -3.17 -2.76 -7.18
N THR A 215 -1.93 -3.02 -7.58
CA THR A 215 -1.42 -2.54 -8.88
C THR A 215 -2.23 -3.12 -10.03
N GLU A 216 -2.72 -4.35 -9.90
CA GLU A 216 -3.51 -5.07 -10.90
C GLU A 216 -4.92 -4.52 -11.09
N MET A 217 -5.46 -3.85 -10.06
CA MET A 217 -6.77 -3.18 -10.08
C MET A 217 -6.65 -1.66 -10.13
N LEU A 218 -5.46 -1.14 -10.38
CA LEU A 218 -5.06 0.26 -10.39
C LEU A 218 -5.16 0.95 -9.04
N HIS A 219 -6.25 0.79 -8.30
CA HIS A 219 -6.46 1.47 -7.03
C HIS A 219 -7.31 0.62 -6.07
N ILE A 220 -7.95 1.28 -5.10
CA ILE A 220 -8.82 0.66 -4.08
C ILE A 220 -10.10 0.15 -4.74
N PHE A 221 -10.47 -1.08 -4.45
CA PHE A 221 -11.68 -1.77 -4.89
C PHE A 221 -12.50 -2.36 -3.73
N LEU A 222 -11.98 -2.28 -2.52
CA LEU A 222 -12.61 -2.67 -1.26
C LEU A 222 -12.25 -1.59 -0.24
N SER A 223 -13.23 -0.97 0.44
CA SER A 223 -12.98 0.18 1.31
C SER A 223 -14.04 0.35 2.38
N ASN A 224 -13.63 0.90 3.53
CA ASN A 224 -14.51 1.65 4.40
C ASN A 224 -14.94 2.96 3.71
N ALA A 225 -16.11 3.46 4.06
CA ALA A 225 -16.65 4.73 3.56
C ALA A 225 -16.91 5.69 4.72
N PRO A 226 -17.01 7.01 4.47
CA PRO A 226 -17.24 8.00 5.56
C PRO A 226 -18.47 7.70 6.41
N ASP A 227 -19.55 7.22 5.78
CA ASP A 227 -20.83 6.93 6.46
C ASP A 227 -21.01 5.43 6.77
N ASP A 228 -20.05 4.57 6.43
CA ASP A 228 -20.10 3.11 6.63
C ASP A 228 -18.71 2.59 7.00
N LEU A 229 -18.25 2.93 8.20
CA LEU A 229 -16.94 2.61 8.74
C LEU A 229 -17.01 1.54 9.83
N ARG A 230 -16.16 0.51 9.70
CA ARG A 230 -15.92 -0.46 10.78
C ARG A 230 -14.43 -0.68 10.97
N TYR A 231 -13.91 -0.29 12.12
CA TYR A 231 -12.50 -0.50 12.46
C TYR A 231 -12.14 -1.99 12.49
N GLY A 232 -10.89 -2.30 12.11
CA GLY A 232 -10.42 -3.69 12.01
C GLY A 232 -10.87 -4.43 10.76
N THR A 233 -11.56 -3.74 9.83
CA THR A 233 -11.99 -4.30 8.54
C THR A 233 -11.47 -3.43 7.40
N SER A 234 -11.37 -4.00 6.20
CA SER A 234 -11.12 -3.23 4.98
C SER A 234 -12.42 -2.73 4.31
N GLY A 235 -13.55 -2.79 5.03
CA GLY A 235 -14.85 -2.30 4.55
C GLY A 235 -15.59 -3.26 3.63
N LYS A 236 -16.27 -2.71 2.62
CA LYS A 236 -17.08 -3.42 1.62
C LYS A 236 -16.59 -3.16 0.21
N ALA A 237 -17.11 -3.93 -0.75
CA ALA A 237 -16.80 -3.72 -2.16
C ALA A 237 -17.13 -2.29 -2.60
N VAL A 238 -16.18 -1.64 -3.27
CA VAL A 238 -16.45 -0.37 -3.96
C VAL A 238 -17.50 -0.63 -5.05
N PRO A 239 -18.56 0.18 -5.15
CA PRO A 239 -19.58 0.01 -6.19
C PRO A 239 -18.95 -0.09 -7.58
N GLY A 240 -19.35 -1.09 -8.37
CA GLY A 240 -18.78 -1.41 -9.67
C GLY A 240 -17.72 -2.52 -9.64
N TYR A 241 -17.33 -3.00 -8.46
CA TYR A 241 -16.50 -4.19 -8.30
C TYR A 241 -17.27 -5.32 -7.66
N ASP A 242 -17.02 -6.55 -8.14
CA ASP A 242 -17.51 -7.77 -7.54
C ASP A 242 -16.37 -8.48 -6.81
N LEU A 243 -16.63 -8.95 -5.61
CA LEU A 243 -15.68 -9.66 -4.76
C LEU A 243 -16.20 -11.05 -4.41
N LYS A 244 -15.29 -12.03 -4.34
CA LYS A 244 -15.59 -13.39 -3.86
C LYS A 244 -14.44 -13.92 -3.02
N LEU A 245 -14.76 -14.74 -2.03
CA LEU A 245 -13.80 -15.55 -1.30
C LEU A 245 -13.89 -17.00 -1.80
N VAL A 246 -12.75 -17.55 -2.24
CA VAL A 246 -12.66 -18.90 -2.77
C VAL A 246 -11.68 -19.77 -1.99
N GLY A 247 -12.00 -21.05 -1.89
CA GLY A 247 -11.15 -22.09 -1.29
C GLY A 247 -10.00 -22.52 -2.19
N GLU A 248 -9.29 -23.57 -1.76
CA GLU A 248 -8.21 -24.19 -2.55
C GLU A 248 -8.74 -24.92 -3.81
N ASP A 249 -10.02 -25.26 -3.84
CA ASP A 249 -10.74 -25.89 -4.94
C ASP A 249 -11.39 -24.87 -5.90
N ASP A 250 -11.13 -23.59 -5.73
CA ASP A 250 -11.71 -22.47 -6.46
C ASP A 250 -13.25 -22.31 -6.28
N LEU A 251 -13.85 -23.04 -5.33
CA LEU A 251 -15.25 -22.87 -4.96
C LEU A 251 -15.42 -21.79 -3.89
N PRO A 252 -16.57 -21.09 -3.87
CA PRO A 252 -16.87 -20.14 -2.80
C PRO A 252 -16.81 -20.78 -1.43
N VAL A 253 -16.14 -20.12 -0.47
CA VAL A 253 -16.12 -20.58 0.93
C VAL A 253 -17.43 -20.23 1.63
N ALA A 254 -17.73 -20.91 2.73
CA ALA A 254 -18.86 -20.55 3.59
C ALA A 254 -18.60 -19.19 4.28
N GLN A 255 -19.68 -18.55 4.69
CA GLN A 255 -19.61 -17.27 5.40
C GLN A 255 -18.79 -17.40 6.69
N GLY A 256 -17.89 -16.45 6.93
CA GLY A 256 -16.97 -16.46 8.07
C GLY A 256 -15.74 -17.35 7.89
N GLU A 257 -15.67 -18.15 6.83
CA GLU A 257 -14.47 -18.94 6.52
C GLU A 257 -13.42 -18.11 5.77
N ILE A 258 -12.14 -18.48 5.96
CA ILE A 258 -11.02 -17.84 5.27
C ILE A 258 -10.97 -18.32 3.82
N GLY A 259 -11.05 -17.39 2.87
CA GLY A 259 -10.87 -17.64 1.45
C GLY A 259 -9.84 -16.72 0.80
N GLU A 260 -9.36 -17.09 -0.39
CA GLU A 260 -8.61 -16.16 -1.23
C GLU A 260 -9.59 -15.16 -1.85
N LEU A 261 -9.27 -13.87 -1.71
CA LEU A 261 -10.07 -12.83 -2.32
C LEU A 261 -9.77 -12.74 -3.82
N ILE A 262 -10.83 -12.88 -4.63
CA ILE A 262 -10.77 -12.60 -6.06
C ILE A 262 -11.69 -11.44 -6.39
N VAL A 263 -11.28 -10.60 -7.33
CA VAL A 263 -11.96 -9.36 -7.71
C VAL A 263 -12.23 -9.30 -9.19
N ARG A 264 -13.38 -8.71 -9.57
CA ARG A 264 -13.74 -8.35 -10.92
C ARG A 264 -14.17 -6.89 -10.95
N GLY A 265 -13.66 -6.11 -11.91
CA GLY A 265 -14.04 -4.70 -12.04
C GLY A 265 -13.43 -4.02 -13.26
N PRO A 266 -13.87 -2.80 -13.57
CA PRO A 266 -13.55 -2.12 -14.83
C PRO A 266 -12.10 -1.59 -14.92
N THR A 267 -11.32 -1.62 -13.83
CA THR A 267 -9.92 -1.16 -13.80
C THR A 267 -8.92 -2.30 -13.76
N THR A 268 -9.37 -3.52 -14.08
CA THR A 268 -8.50 -4.70 -14.13
C THR A 268 -7.43 -4.53 -15.21
N ALA A 269 -6.15 -4.62 -14.84
CA ALA A 269 -5.06 -4.66 -15.81
C ALA A 269 -5.24 -5.84 -16.79
N THR A 270 -4.90 -5.63 -18.05
CA THR A 270 -5.13 -6.63 -19.10
C THR A 270 -4.17 -7.81 -19.01
N VAL A 271 -2.89 -7.52 -18.70
CA VAL A 271 -1.81 -8.50 -18.61
C VAL A 271 -0.65 -7.95 -17.78
N TYR A 272 0.28 -8.81 -17.41
CA TYR A 272 1.64 -8.36 -17.10
C TYR A 272 2.48 -8.32 -18.36
N PHE A 273 3.12 -7.19 -18.62
CA PHE A 273 3.95 -6.96 -19.81
C PHE A 273 5.04 -8.03 -19.93
N ASN A 274 5.10 -8.70 -21.07
CA ASN A 274 6.05 -9.78 -21.39
C ASN A 274 6.12 -10.92 -20.35
N ASN A 275 5.04 -11.18 -19.60
CA ASN A 275 5.00 -12.21 -18.58
C ASN A 275 3.70 -13.04 -18.65
N ARG A 276 3.59 -13.87 -19.72
CA ARG A 276 2.39 -14.67 -19.98
C ARG A 276 2.02 -15.64 -18.85
N ALA A 277 3.02 -16.34 -18.31
CA ALA A 277 2.76 -17.33 -17.26
C ALA A 277 2.12 -16.68 -16.01
N LYS A 278 2.68 -15.55 -15.56
CA LYS A 278 2.13 -14.82 -14.42
C LYS A 278 0.78 -14.19 -14.75
N SER A 279 0.60 -13.67 -15.97
CA SER A 279 -0.69 -13.11 -16.42
C SER A 279 -1.80 -14.14 -16.33
N THR A 280 -1.59 -15.34 -16.89
CA THR A 280 -2.56 -16.42 -16.89
C THR A 280 -2.90 -16.92 -15.47
N ALA A 281 -1.90 -16.94 -14.57
CA ALA A 281 -2.12 -17.32 -13.18
C ALA A 281 -2.89 -16.27 -12.36
N THR A 282 -2.76 -14.99 -12.72
CA THR A 282 -3.38 -13.88 -11.98
C THR A 282 -4.73 -13.48 -12.56
N PHE A 283 -4.81 -13.28 -13.89
CA PHE A 283 -6.01 -12.85 -14.60
C PHE A 283 -6.75 -14.04 -15.18
N GLN A 284 -7.81 -14.48 -14.52
CA GLN A 284 -8.55 -15.71 -14.84
C GLN A 284 -9.95 -15.36 -15.39
N GLY A 285 -10.04 -15.16 -16.69
CA GLY A 285 -11.26 -14.66 -17.33
C GLY A 285 -11.57 -13.24 -16.88
N ALA A 286 -12.73 -13.03 -16.27
CA ALA A 286 -13.12 -11.73 -15.70
C ALA A 286 -12.60 -11.48 -14.27
N TRP A 287 -11.96 -12.47 -13.65
CA TRP A 287 -11.55 -12.42 -12.25
C TRP A 287 -10.04 -12.29 -12.11
N THR A 288 -9.61 -11.45 -11.16
CA THR A 288 -8.21 -11.27 -10.77
C THR A 288 -7.97 -11.87 -9.40
N ARG A 289 -6.98 -12.74 -9.27
CA ARG A 289 -6.51 -13.25 -7.99
C ARG A 289 -5.66 -12.20 -7.28
N THR A 290 -6.07 -11.80 -6.09
CA THR A 290 -5.33 -10.77 -5.31
C THR A 290 -4.12 -11.36 -4.59
N GLY A 291 -4.19 -12.65 -4.24
CA GLY A 291 -3.23 -13.31 -3.35
C GLY A 291 -3.40 -12.93 -1.88
N ASP A 292 -4.50 -12.25 -1.53
CA ASP A 292 -4.86 -11.89 -0.17
C ASP A 292 -5.95 -12.82 0.36
N LYS A 293 -5.85 -13.21 1.63
CA LYS A 293 -6.85 -14.01 2.34
C LYS A 293 -7.71 -13.12 3.21
N TYR A 294 -9.01 -13.34 3.15
CA TYR A 294 -10.03 -12.61 3.89
C TYR A 294 -11.07 -13.54 4.48
N THR A 295 -11.78 -13.06 5.50
CA THR A 295 -13.11 -13.54 5.88
C THR A 295 -14.13 -12.46 5.59
N GLN A 296 -15.42 -12.84 5.43
CA GLN A 296 -16.51 -11.89 5.31
C GLN A 296 -17.50 -12.13 6.45
N ASP A 297 -17.85 -11.07 7.18
CA ASP A 297 -18.83 -11.16 8.26
C ASP A 297 -20.29 -11.12 7.75
N GLU A 298 -21.25 -11.27 8.66
CA GLU A 298 -22.69 -11.31 8.35
C GLU A 298 -23.24 -9.98 7.78
N ASP A 299 -22.57 -8.87 8.06
CA ASP A 299 -22.91 -7.52 7.56
C ASP A 299 -22.20 -7.18 6.24
N GLY A 300 -21.39 -8.10 5.71
CA GLY A 300 -20.69 -7.96 4.43
C GLY A 300 -19.35 -7.26 4.49
N TYR A 301 -18.80 -6.99 5.69
CA TYR A 301 -17.46 -6.43 5.84
C TYR A 301 -16.39 -7.49 5.67
N PHE A 302 -15.31 -7.10 5.01
CA PHE A 302 -14.15 -7.96 4.77
C PHE A 302 -13.07 -7.72 5.81
N VAL A 303 -12.64 -8.80 6.48
CA VAL A 303 -11.59 -8.77 7.50
C VAL A 303 -10.34 -9.44 6.92
N TYR A 304 -9.25 -8.72 6.89
CA TYR A 304 -7.97 -9.20 6.36
C TYR A 304 -7.40 -10.32 7.21
N SER A 305 -7.03 -11.42 6.56
CA SER A 305 -6.44 -12.59 7.23
C SER A 305 -4.97 -12.82 6.88
N GLY A 306 -4.43 -12.13 5.87
CA GLY A 306 -3.01 -12.23 5.47
C GLY A 306 -2.82 -12.48 3.98
N ARG A 307 -1.54 -12.54 3.57
CA ARG A 307 -1.18 -12.98 2.22
C ARG A 307 -1.25 -14.49 2.12
N SER A 308 -1.65 -15.00 0.96
CA SER A 308 -1.70 -16.46 0.72
C SER A 308 -0.36 -17.15 0.95
N ASP A 309 0.75 -16.47 0.61
CA ASP A 309 2.13 -16.93 0.76
C ASP A 309 2.73 -16.65 2.15
N ASP A 310 2.08 -15.85 3.00
CA ASP A 310 2.50 -15.55 4.37
C ASP A 310 1.71 -16.32 5.43
N MET A 311 0.55 -16.88 5.09
CA MET A 311 -0.29 -17.64 6.02
C MET A 311 0.47 -18.81 6.64
N LEU A 312 0.32 -19.01 7.94
CA LEU A 312 0.99 -20.09 8.68
C LEU A 312 0.03 -21.27 8.87
N LYS A 313 0.51 -22.49 8.63
CA LYS A 313 -0.25 -23.71 8.92
C LYS A 313 0.26 -24.32 10.21
N VAL A 314 -0.41 -24.02 11.34
CA VAL A 314 -0.02 -24.44 12.69
C VAL A 314 -0.91 -25.61 13.12
N GLY A 315 -0.34 -26.82 13.19
CA GLY A 315 -1.11 -28.02 13.57
C GLY A 315 -2.28 -28.30 12.61
N GLY A 316 -2.15 -27.94 11.32
CA GLY A 316 -3.21 -28.12 10.33
C GLY A 316 -4.20 -26.96 10.23
N ILE A 317 -4.14 -25.99 11.12
CA ILE A 317 -5.06 -24.83 11.16
C ILE A 317 -4.34 -23.60 10.59
N TRP A 318 -5.03 -22.84 9.75
CA TRP A 318 -4.51 -21.57 9.22
C TRP A 318 -4.43 -20.51 10.32
N VAL A 319 -3.27 -19.86 10.44
CA VAL A 319 -3.01 -18.75 11.35
C VAL A 319 -2.60 -17.55 10.55
N SER A 320 -3.28 -16.45 10.76
CA SER A 320 -2.97 -15.15 10.19
C SER A 320 -1.79 -14.52 10.95
N PRO A 321 -0.64 -14.24 10.28
CA PRO A 321 0.41 -13.42 10.88
C PRO A 321 -0.11 -12.06 11.32
N PHE A 322 -0.95 -11.42 10.49
CA PHE A 322 -1.52 -10.11 10.75
C PHE A 322 -2.38 -10.07 12.03
N GLU A 323 -3.17 -11.12 12.30
CA GLU A 323 -3.97 -11.20 13.54
C GLU A 323 -3.07 -11.21 14.79
N VAL A 324 -1.95 -11.94 14.73
CA VAL A 324 -0.97 -11.99 15.81
C VAL A 324 -0.23 -10.66 15.95
N GLU A 325 0.14 -10.04 14.83
CA GLU A 325 0.78 -8.73 14.77
C GLU A 325 -0.14 -7.65 15.36
N SER A 326 -1.42 -7.64 14.98
CA SER A 326 -2.41 -6.70 15.50
C SER A 326 -2.60 -6.83 17.02
N ALA A 327 -2.62 -8.06 17.53
CA ALA A 327 -2.67 -8.29 18.97
C ALA A 327 -1.44 -7.75 19.69
N LEU A 328 -0.23 -7.95 19.13
CA LEU A 328 1.03 -7.46 19.72
C LEU A 328 1.15 -5.94 19.64
N LEU A 329 0.69 -5.30 18.55
CA LEU A 329 0.70 -3.85 18.38
C LEU A 329 -0.17 -3.12 19.41
N ALA A 330 -1.19 -3.76 19.95
CA ALA A 330 -2.00 -3.22 21.03
C ALA A 330 -1.28 -3.15 22.38
N HIS A 331 -0.09 -3.72 22.51
CA HIS A 331 0.72 -3.64 23.72
C HIS A 331 1.53 -2.34 23.76
N GLU A 332 1.57 -1.67 24.93
CA GLU A 332 2.17 -0.33 25.09
C GLU A 332 3.67 -0.27 24.69
N ALA A 333 4.43 -1.33 24.90
CA ALA A 333 5.86 -1.38 24.60
C ALA A 333 6.17 -1.56 23.11
N VAL A 334 5.20 -2.02 22.28
CA VAL A 334 5.45 -2.41 20.88
C VAL A 334 5.27 -1.22 19.94
N LEU A 335 6.30 -0.94 19.12
CA LEU A 335 6.25 0.05 18.04
C LEU A 335 5.88 -0.60 16.73
N GLU A 336 6.60 -1.65 16.33
CA GLU A 336 6.38 -2.40 15.10
C GLU A 336 6.56 -3.90 15.36
N VAL A 337 5.91 -4.72 14.58
CA VAL A 337 6.04 -6.18 14.67
C VAL A 337 5.86 -6.84 13.32
N ALA A 338 6.60 -7.92 13.10
CA ALA A 338 6.40 -8.83 11.97
C ALA A 338 6.37 -10.26 12.48
N VAL A 339 5.37 -11.03 12.05
CA VAL A 339 5.23 -12.44 12.41
C VAL A 339 5.50 -13.31 11.19
N VAL A 340 6.37 -14.31 11.39
CA VAL A 340 6.73 -15.30 10.36
C VAL A 340 6.63 -16.71 10.92
N GLY A 341 6.58 -17.69 10.03
CA GLY A 341 6.65 -19.10 10.41
C GLY A 341 8.09 -19.53 10.67
N LYS A 342 8.31 -20.21 11.80
CA LYS A 342 9.56 -20.88 12.12
C LYS A 342 9.28 -22.35 12.46
N ALA A 343 10.10 -23.27 11.95
CA ALA A 343 10.04 -24.67 12.31
C ALA A 343 10.54 -24.88 13.75
N ASP A 344 9.81 -25.68 14.54
CA ASP A 344 10.29 -26.15 15.84
C ASP A 344 11.22 -27.37 15.68
N GLY A 345 11.76 -27.89 16.76
CA GLY A 345 12.66 -29.07 16.74
C GLY A 345 12.01 -30.38 16.22
N LYS A 346 10.74 -30.33 15.78
CA LYS A 346 9.99 -31.43 15.15
C LYS A 346 9.49 -31.05 13.74
N ASP A 347 10.09 -30.03 13.14
CA ASP A 347 9.72 -29.48 11.82
C ASP A 347 8.26 -28.98 11.73
N LEU A 348 7.64 -28.67 12.88
CA LEU A 348 6.30 -28.08 12.91
C LEU A 348 6.38 -26.56 12.89
N ILE A 349 5.70 -25.96 11.93
CA ILE A 349 5.64 -24.49 11.83
C ILE A 349 4.88 -23.89 13.00
N LYS A 350 5.49 -22.87 13.63
CA LYS A 350 4.93 -22.07 14.72
C LYS A 350 5.20 -20.59 14.44
N PRO A 351 4.36 -19.66 14.98
CA PRO A 351 4.61 -18.25 14.86
C PRO A 351 5.87 -17.82 15.62
N GLN A 352 6.71 -16.99 14.97
CA GLN A 352 7.79 -16.22 15.56
C GLN A 352 7.52 -14.74 15.32
N ALA A 353 7.64 -13.90 16.33
CA ALA A 353 7.49 -12.46 16.25
C ALA A 353 8.84 -11.77 16.31
N HIS A 354 9.09 -10.85 15.35
CA HIS A 354 10.18 -9.89 15.37
C HIS A 354 9.59 -8.54 15.79
N ILE A 355 10.08 -7.95 16.87
CA ILE A 355 9.45 -6.79 17.52
C ILE A 355 10.44 -5.65 17.63
N VAL A 356 10.01 -4.47 17.19
CA VAL A 356 10.66 -3.18 17.47
C VAL A 356 9.93 -2.55 18.66
N LEU A 357 10.66 -2.19 19.69
CA LEU A 357 10.11 -1.53 20.88
C LEU A 357 10.06 -0.01 20.70
N LYS A 358 9.11 0.65 21.34
CA LYS A 358 9.03 2.12 21.40
C LYS A 358 10.22 2.69 22.17
N GLU A 359 10.54 2.08 23.29
CA GLU A 359 11.64 2.47 24.17
C GLU A 359 12.26 1.25 24.86
N GLY A 360 13.49 1.40 25.32
CA GLY A 360 14.16 0.36 26.11
C GLY A 360 14.80 -0.76 25.31
N LYS A 361 15.13 -1.84 25.98
CA LYS A 361 15.73 -3.05 25.41
C LYS A 361 14.85 -4.25 25.70
N GLY A 362 14.82 -5.18 24.76
CA GLY A 362 14.13 -6.45 24.97
C GLY A 362 14.72 -7.25 26.13
N SER A 363 13.85 -7.95 26.84
CA SER A 363 14.21 -8.89 27.89
C SER A 363 13.38 -10.17 27.81
N ASP A 364 13.84 -11.22 28.45
CA ASP A 364 13.09 -12.48 28.53
C ASP A 364 11.75 -12.29 29.27
N GLU A 365 11.71 -11.45 30.30
CA GLU A 365 10.51 -11.13 31.06
C GLU A 365 9.47 -10.44 30.17
N LEU A 366 9.87 -9.43 29.35
CA LEU A 366 9.00 -8.76 28.41
C LEU A 366 8.52 -9.73 27.31
N ALA A 367 9.38 -10.64 26.85
CA ALA A 367 8.97 -11.66 25.88
C ALA A 367 7.89 -12.58 26.43
N GLU A 368 7.98 -13.02 27.69
CA GLU A 368 6.93 -13.84 28.32
C GLU A 368 5.65 -13.03 28.58
N GLU A 369 5.76 -11.76 28.97
CA GLU A 369 4.62 -10.84 29.10
C GLU A 369 3.86 -10.69 27.77
N LEU A 370 4.56 -10.44 26.66
CA LEU A 370 3.98 -10.33 25.33
C LEU A 370 3.31 -11.64 24.87
N LYS A 371 3.92 -12.80 25.17
CA LYS A 371 3.28 -14.10 24.89
C LYS A 371 2.01 -14.29 25.71
N ALA A 372 2.01 -13.91 27.00
CA ALA A 372 0.82 -13.95 27.83
C ALA A 372 -0.26 -13.02 27.30
N PHE A 373 0.10 -11.80 26.92
CA PHE A 373 -0.79 -10.80 26.36
C PHE A 373 -1.51 -11.29 25.09
N VAL A 374 -0.81 -12.03 24.22
CA VAL A 374 -1.44 -12.63 23.02
C VAL A 374 -2.34 -13.82 23.41
N LYS A 375 -1.93 -14.66 24.37
CA LYS A 375 -2.74 -15.81 24.84
C LYS A 375 -4.08 -15.40 25.44
N ASP A 376 -4.13 -14.22 26.04
CA ASP A 376 -5.36 -13.68 26.65
C ASP A 376 -6.35 -13.14 25.59
N ARG A 377 -5.89 -12.89 24.37
CA ARG A 377 -6.65 -12.29 23.27
C ARG A 377 -6.96 -13.22 22.12
N LEU A 378 -6.07 -14.18 21.86
CA LEU A 378 -6.16 -15.09 20.74
C LEU A 378 -6.12 -16.55 21.19
N ALA A 379 -6.59 -17.44 20.32
CA ALA A 379 -6.53 -18.88 20.54
C ALA A 379 -5.08 -19.35 20.78
N LEU A 380 -4.89 -20.30 21.71
CA LEU A 380 -3.57 -20.76 22.16
C LEU A 380 -2.62 -21.27 21.07
N TYR A 381 -3.11 -21.71 19.91
CA TYR A 381 -2.26 -22.15 18.81
C TYR A 381 -1.67 -20.97 18.03
N LYS A 382 -2.18 -19.72 18.21
CA LYS A 382 -1.78 -18.50 17.50
C LYS A 382 -0.63 -17.75 18.16
N TYR A 383 -0.40 -17.91 19.49
CA TYR A 383 0.62 -17.11 20.17
C TYR A 383 2.03 -17.41 19.63
N PRO A 384 2.94 -16.40 19.55
CA PRO A 384 4.31 -16.62 19.10
C PRO A 384 5.10 -17.47 20.08
N ARG A 385 5.77 -18.51 19.57
CA ARG A 385 6.64 -19.36 20.39
C ARG A 385 7.96 -18.69 20.68
N TRP A 386 8.40 -17.87 19.74
CA TRP A 386 9.64 -17.10 19.87
C TRP A 386 9.34 -15.62 19.64
N ILE A 387 9.98 -14.78 20.44
CA ILE A 387 10.01 -13.34 20.28
C ILE A 387 11.47 -12.94 20.13
N GLU A 388 11.74 -12.16 19.10
CA GLU A 388 13.05 -11.58 18.81
C GLU A 388 12.90 -10.06 18.79
N PHE A 389 13.65 -9.37 19.64
CA PHE A 389 13.67 -7.91 19.65
C PHE A 389 14.72 -7.42 18.66
N VAL A 390 14.31 -6.55 17.73
CA VAL A 390 15.13 -6.02 16.64
C VAL A 390 15.12 -4.50 16.67
N GLU A 391 16.16 -3.87 16.12
CA GLU A 391 16.23 -2.40 16.03
C GLU A 391 15.33 -1.84 14.92
N ASP A 392 15.17 -2.57 13.79
CA ASP A 392 14.31 -2.19 12.66
C ASP A 392 13.83 -3.44 11.91
N LEU A 393 12.73 -3.32 11.19
CA LEU A 393 12.22 -4.36 10.31
C LEU A 393 12.58 -4.05 8.85
N PRO A 394 12.92 -5.07 8.02
CA PRO A 394 13.21 -4.87 6.61
C PRO A 394 11.95 -4.38 5.88
N LYS A 395 12.04 -3.23 5.20
CA LYS A 395 10.94 -2.58 4.50
C LYS A 395 11.24 -2.35 3.03
N THR A 396 10.21 -2.28 2.23
CA THR A 396 10.27 -1.80 0.84
C THR A 396 10.41 -0.28 0.81
N ALA A 397 10.63 0.30 -0.38
CA ALA A 397 10.60 1.75 -0.57
C ALA A 397 9.24 2.39 -0.22
N THR A 398 8.16 1.59 -0.18
CA THR A 398 6.81 2.01 0.22
C THR A 398 6.54 1.89 1.72
N GLY A 399 7.50 1.39 2.50
CA GLY A 399 7.32 1.13 3.93
C GLY A 399 6.75 -0.25 4.27
N LYS A 400 6.41 -1.09 3.29
CA LYS A 400 5.86 -2.44 3.53
C LYS A 400 6.93 -3.38 4.09
N ILE A 401 6.58 -4.15 5.12
CA ILE A 401 7.47 -5.14 5.74
C ILE A 401 7.76 -6.29 4.77
N GLN A 402 9.06 -6.60 4.59
CA GLN A 402 9.55 -7.69 3.74
C GLN A 402 9.73 -8.98 4.56
N ARG A 403 8.61 -9.65 4.90
CA ARG A 403 8.60 -10.85 5.77
C ARG A 403 9.50 -11.98 5.26
N TYR A 404 9.68 -12.10 3.93
CA TYR A 404 10.55 -13.12 3.35
C TYR A 404 12.02 -13.00 3.80
N LYS A 405 12.48 -11.81 4.20
CA LYS A 405 13.83 -11.60 4.75
C LYS A 405 13.96 -12.00 6.21
N LEU A 406 12.84 -12.22 6.90
CA LEU A 406 12.79 -12.64 8.30
C LEU A 406 12.59 -14.15 8.43
N ARG A 407 12.30 -14.84 7.33
CA ARG A 407 12.18 -16.30 7.31
C ARG A 407 13.60 -16.89 7.26
N ALA A 408 13.97 -17.65 8.31
CA ALA A 408 15.26 -18.34 8.40
C ALA A 408 15.27 -19.59 7.52
#